data_50344cae639cd04b900f626f6ef9a644
#
_entry.id   50344cae639cd04b900f626f6ef9a644
#
_cell.length_a   1.000
_cell.length_b   1.000
_cell.length_c   1.000
_cell.angle_alpha   90.00
_cell.angle_beta   90.00
_cell.angle_gamma   90.00
#
_symmetry.space_group_name_H-M   'P 1'
#
loop_
_entity.id
_entity.type
_entity.pdbx_description
1 polymer ?
#
loop_
_entity_poly.entity_id
_entity_poly.type
_entity_poly.pdbx_seq_one_letter_code
_entity_poly.pdbx_strand_id
1 'polypeptide(L)'
;MGQAAVSAEDGFGVVYEIGGKDLYLLDGKGLVRQMTMEGEIFSVEMGQSGRFAVVLKKNGYKTAVSVYNGKGEPLYDFHSAQKYLMTAAVSENGKYMAAAAMSQDGGSFVSSLQIYKLTSDALRADAALTGGVYEMGTVNGAFCAVTDKALCFVKNDGTVSTYDYRGGSLSRCGLGGGKFAAVLLENYSSGGLTHLATVNTAGEEIASLSVENEVLDLSAAGRYLAVLYSNKLVIYDRNLQECSVLEDVSSARRVLMRSDGSAVLAGTNAASLYLP
;
A
#
# COMPACT_ATOMS: atom_id res chain seq x y z
N MET A 1 -24.90 -4.26 0.11
CA MET A 1 -24.02 -3.41 0.93
C MET A 1 -22.61 -3.61 0.36
N GLY A 2 -21.95 -2.55 -0.05
CA GLY A 2 -20.57 -2.60 -0.48
C GLY A 2 -19.63 -2.78 0.70
N GLN A 3 -18.40 -3.07 0.42
CA GLN A 3 -17.34 -3.25 1.42
C GLN A 3 -16.73 -1.89 1.73
N ALA A 4 -16.79 -1.46 2.99
CA ALA A 4 -16.08 -0.26 3.44
C ALA A 4 -14.56 -0.50 3.39
N ALA A 5 -13.83 0.49 2.90
CA ALA A 5 -12.37 0.49 2.81
C ALA A 5 -11.80 1.80 3.33
N VAL A 6 -10.54 1.74 3.75
CA VAL A 6 -9.78 2.88 4.27
C VAL A 6 -8.39 2.86 3.68
N SER A 7 -7.92 4.03 3.23
CA SER A 7 -6.51 4.26 2.93
C SER A 7 -6.05 5.48 3.73
N ALA A 8 -4.90 5.38 4.41
CA ALA A 8 -4.42 6.45 5.28
C ALA A 8 -2.89 6.55 5.26
N GLU A 9 -2.38 7.78 5.21
CA GLU A 9 -0.96 8.10 5.28
C GLU A 9 -0.76 9.54 5.75
N ASP A 10 0.33 9.80 6.46
CA ASP A 10 0.81 11.14 6.83
C ASP A 10 -0.26 12.03 7.52
N GLY A 11 -1.08 11.40 8.39
CA GLY A 11 -2.13 12.11 9.16
C GLY A 11 -3.40 12.42 8.36
N PHE A 12 -3.51 11.95 7.13
CA PHE A 12 -4.72 12.00 6.31
C PHE A 12 -5.31 10.60 6.12
N GLY A 13 -6.58 10.54 5.84
CA GLY A 13 -7.27 9.29 5.55
C GLY A 13 -8.47 9.48 4.63
N VAL A 14 -8.78 8.45 3.88
CA VAL A 14 -9.98 8.37 3.08
C VAL A 14 -10.76 7.13 3.47
N VAL A 15 -12.05 7.31 3.76
CA VAL A 15 -13.01 6.22 3.96
C VAL A 15 -13.95 6.19 2.77
N TYR A 16 -14.14 5.03 2.17
CA TYR A 16 -14.98 4.86 0.99
C TYR A 16 -15.63 3.48 0.95
N GLU A 17 -16.61 3.31 0.06
CA GLU A 17 -17.22 2.01 -0.22
C GLU A 17 -16.71 1.51 -1.58
N ILE A 18 -16.13 0.30 -1.61
CA ILE A 18 -15.73 -0.35 -2.88
C ILE A 18 -17.00 -0.63 -3.69
N GLY A 19 -17.03 -0.15 -4.94
CA GLY A 19 -18.20 -0.20 -5.82
C GLY A 19 -19.22 0.91 -5.54
N GLY A 20 -19.05 1.70 -4.47
CA GLY A 20 -19.81 2.92 -4.18
C GLY A 20 -19.26 4.13 -4.92
N LYS A 21 -19.84 5.30 -4.63
CA LYS A 21 -19.41 6.59 -5.20
C LYS A 21 -18.99 7.61 -4.15
N ASP A 22 -19.35 7.38 -2.90
CA ASP A 22 -19.08 8.34 -1.83
C ASP A 22 -17.75 8.05 -1.16
N LEU A 23 -17.05 9.12 -0.83
CA LEU A 23 -15.73 9.12 -0.24
C LEU A 23 -15.68 10.25 0.81
N TYR A 24 -15.04 9.96 1.95
CA TYR A 24 -14.86 10.87 3.07
C TYR A 24 -13.39 11.11 3.30
N LEU A 25 -12.92 12.32 3.03
CA LEU A 25 -11.55 12.76 3.31
C LEU A 25 -11.47 13.26 4.75
N LEU A 26 -10.50 12.73 5.49
CA LEU A 26 -10.27 13.00 6.91
C LEU A 26 -8.84 13.52 7.10
N ASP A 27 -8.65 14.32 8.15
CA ASP A 27 -7.33 14.68 8.70
C ASP A 27 -7.31 14.47 10.22
N GLY A 28 -6.21 14.84 10.88
CA GLY A 28 -6.08 14.71 12.34
C GLY A 28 -7.10 15.52 13.16
N LYS A 29 -7.91 16.39 12.53
CA LYS A 29 -8.97 17.19 13.16
C LYS A 29 -10.37 16.66 12.88
N GLY A 30 -10.51 15.72 11.94
CA GLY A 30 -11.77 15.09 11.58
C GLY A 30 -12.10 15.17 10.08
N LEU A 31 -13.37 15.29 9.74
CA LEU A 31 -13.85 15.34 8.37
C LEU A 31 -13.41 16.62 7.66
N VAL A 32 -12.57 16.50 6.64
CA VAL A 32 -12.18 17.62 5.76
C VAL A 32 -13.24 17.85 4.69
N ARG A 33 -13.67 16.76 4.02
CA ARG A 33 -14.62 16.84 2.90
C ARG A 33 -15.32 15.52 2.65
N GLN A 34 -16.64 15.60 2.37
CA GLN A 34 -17.38 14.53 1.72
C GLN A 34 -17.41 14.80 0.22
N MET A 35 -17.17 13.76 -0.58
CA MET A 35 -17.11 13.84 -2.04
C MET A 35 -17.93 12.71 -2.64
N THR A 36 -18.61 12.99 -3.75
CA THR A 36 -19.30 11.98 -4.57
C THR A 36 -18.62 11.91 -5.92
N MET A 37 -18.09 10.74 -6.25
CA MET A 37 -17.37 10.49 -7.51
C MET A 37 -18.37 10.31 -8.67
N GLU A 38 -17.92 10.59 -9.88
CA GLU A 38 -18.74 10.38 -11.09
C GLU A 38 -19.06 8.91 -11.33
N GLY A 39 -18.17 7.99 -10.97
CA GLY A 39 -18.29 6.55 -11.16
C GLY A 39 -18.08 5.74 -9.89
N GLU A 40 -18.32 4.44 -9.99
CA GLU A 40 -18.04 3.48 -8.92
C GLU A 40 -16.55 3.45 -8.61
N ILE A 41 -16.19 3.53 -7.33
CA ILE A 41 -14.81 3.53 -6.83
C ILE A 41 -14.29 2.09 -6.78
N PHE A 42 -13.17 1.81 -7.42
CA PHE A 42 -12.49 0.51 -7.35
C PHE A 42 -11.43 0.49 -6.25
N SER A 43 -10.61 1.53 -6.17
CA SER A 43 -9.59 1.69 -5.14
C SER A 43 -9.30 3.16 -4.86
N VAL A 44 -8.83 3.44 -3.66
CA VAL A 44 -8.26 4.73 -3.28
C VAL A 44 -6.95 4.47 -2.58
N GLU A 45 -5.91 5.22 -2.97
CA GLU A 45 -4.62 5.17 -2.31
C GLU A 45 -4.24 6.56 -1.83
N MET A 46 -4.05 6.66 -0.51
CA MET A 46 -3.56 7.87 0.14
C MET A 46 -2.04 7.91 0.01
N GLY A 47 -1.51 9.06 -0.33
CA GLY A 47 -0.08 9.31 -0.36
C GLY A 47 0.30 10.46 0.56
N GLN A 48 1.56 10.84 0.53
CA GLN A 48 2.10 11.89 1.39
C GLN A 48 1.44 13.25 1.17
N SER A 49 1.41 14.05 2.25
CA SER A 49 0.83 15.41 2.27
C SER A 49 -0.65 15.46 1.88
N GLY A 50 -1.39 14.38 2.14
CA GLY A 50 -2.82 14.28 1.87
C GLY A 50 -3.19 14.19 0.39
N ARG A 51 -2.24 13.94 -0.52
CA ARG A 51 -2.59 13.65 -1.92
C ARG A 51 -3.07 12.21 -2.04
N PHE A 52 -4.11 11.99 -2.83
CA PHE A 52 -4.63 10.64 -3.04
C PHE A 52 -5.10 10.43 -4.48
N ALA A 53 -5.02 9.18 -4.91
CA ALA A 53 -5.48 8.72 -6.20
C ALA A 53 -6.73 7.84 -6.04
N VAL A 54 -7.73 8.06 -6.87
CA VAL A 54 -8.98 7.30 -6.91
C VAL A 54 -9.07 6.61 -8.26
N VAL A 55 -9.12 5.29 -8.28
CA VAL A 55 -9.41 4.50 -9.48
C VAL A 55 -10.92 4.26 -9.53
N LEU A 56 -11.54 4.62 -10.65
CA LEU A 56 -13.00 4.57 -10.76
C LEU A 56 -13.47 4.14 -12.15
N LYS A 57 -14.71 3.68 -12.22
CA LYS A 57 -15.41 3.39 -13.45
C LYS A 57 -15.73 4.68 -14.19
N LYS A 58 -15.48 4.71 -15.50
CA LYS A 58 -15.80 5.85 -16.35
C LYS A 58 -16.49 5.38 -17.63
N ASN A 59 -17.64 5.97 -17.92
CA ASN A 59 -18.38 5.64 -19.15
C ASN A 59 -17.54 5.96 -20.40
N GLY A 60 -17.47 5.02 -21.34
CA GLY A 60 -16.66 5.14 -22.57
C GLY A 60 -15.18 4.75 -22.40
N TYR A 61 -14.72 4.43 -21.18
CA TYR A 61 -13.37 3.98 -20.86
C TYR A 61 -13.40 2.69 -20.05
N LYS A 62 -12.30 1.97 -20.01
CA LYS A 62 -12.18 0.80 -19.11
C LYS A 62 -12.13 1.23 -17.66
N THR A 63 -11.30 2.23 -17.36
CA THR A 63 -11.16 2.83 -16.03
C THR A 63 -10.68 4.27 -16.14
N ALA A 64 -10.79 5.03 -15.06
CA ALA A 64 -10.18 6.34 -14.90
C ALA A 64 -9.45 6.43 -13.56
N VAL A 65 -8.48 7.34 -13.48
CA VAL A 65 -7.82 7.73 -12.22
C VAL A 65 -7.98 9.23 -12.05
N SER A 66 -8.53 9.63 -10.90
CA SER A 66 -8.58 11.03 -10.47
C SER A 66 -7.66 11.25 -9.28
N VAL A 67 -6.81 12.26 -9.35
CA VAL A 67 -5.89 12.62 -8.27
C VAL A 67 -6.33 13.92 -7.61
N TYR A 68 -6.31 13.92 -6.28
CA TYR A 68 -6.75 15.04 -5.46
C TYR A 68 -5.67 15.48 -4.47
N ASN A 69 -5.77 16.72 -3.98
CA ASN A 69 -4.96 17.20 -2.87
C ASN A 69 -5.65 16.96 -1.50
N GLY A 70 -4.96 17.30 -0.40
CA GLY A 70 -5.45 17.13 0.97
C GLY A 70 -6.67 18.00 1.35
N LYS A 71 -7.19 18.81 0.42
CA LYS A 71 -8.47 19.53 0.55
C LYS A 71 -9.59 18.91 -0.30
N GLY A 72 -9.30 17.81 -1.02
CA GLY A 72 -10.21 17.21 -1.97
C GLY A 72 -10.40 18.03 -3.25
N GLU A 73 -9.45 18.89 -3.63
CA GLU A 73 -9.45 19.61 -4.89
C GLU A 73 -8.76 18.77 -5.97
N PRO A 74 -9.33 18.69 -7.20
CA PRO A 74 -8.77 17.87 -8.27
C PRO A 74 -7.43 18.44 -8.74
N LEU A 75 -6.45 17.56 -8.94
CA LEU A 75 -5.13 17.87 -9.46
C LEU A 75 -4.90 17.31 -10.85
N TYR A 76 -5.46 16.13 -11.13
CA TYR A 76 -5.21 15.41 -12.38
C TYR A 76 -6.29 14.35 -12.62
N ASP A 77 -6.68 14.16 -13.89
CA ASP A 77 -7.57 13.09 -14.34
C ASP A 77 -6.94 12.36 -15.51
N PHE A 78 -6.99 11.03 -15.48
CA PHE A 78 -6.52 10.16 -16.55
C PHE A 78 -7.58 9.13 -16.91
N HIS A 79 -7.84 8.94 -18.21
CA HIS A 79 -8.84 8.00 -18.70
C HIS A 79 -8.18 6.90 -19.54
N SER A 80 -8.26 5.66 -19.09
CA SER A 80 -7.70 4.50 -19.79
C SER A 80 -8.73 3.83 -20.69
N ALA A 81 -8.53 3.91 -22.02
CA ALA A 81 -9.37 3.22 -22.98
C ALA A 81 -8.93 1.77 -23.27
N GLN A 82 -7.66 1.44 -23.04
CA GLN A 82 -7.05 0.18 -23.48
C GLN A 82 -6.84 -0.83 -22.34
N LYS A 83 -6.42 -0.38 -21.14
CA LYS A 83 -6.07 -1.23 -20.01
C LYS A 83 -7.02 -1.00 -18.82
N TYR A 84 -7.26 -2.05 -18.05
CA TYR A 84 -7.90 -1.92 -16.74
C TYR A 84 -6.85 -1.47 -15.73
N LEU A 85 -7.13 -0.38 -15.01
CA LEU A 85 -6.33 0.12 -13.91
C LEU A 85 -6.90 -0.45 -12.60
N MET A 86 -6.06 -1.10 -11.82
CA MET A 86 -6.48 -1.80 -10.59
C MET A 86 -6.32 -0.90 -9.36
N THR A 87 -5.18 -0.24 -9.27
CA THR A 87 -4.85 0.71 -8.21
C THR A 87 -3.91 1.78 -8.76
N ALA A 88 -3.82 2.92 -8.09
CA ALA A 88 -2.94 4.02 -8.49
C ALA A 88 -2.40 4.74 -7.25
N ALA A 89 -1.14 5.19 -7.30
CA ALA A 89 -0.51 5.95 -6.23
C ALA A 89 0.12 7.24 -6.75
N VAL A 90 0.24 8.24 -5.88
CA VAL A 90 0.93 9.50 -6.16
C VAL A 90 2.34 9.41 -5.58
N SER A 91 3.35 9.85 -6.35
CA SER A 91 4.74 9.89 -5.88
C SER A 91 4.90 10.79 -4.66
N GLU A 92 5.86 10.50 -3.79
CA GLU A 92 6.15 11.27 -2.57
C GLU A 92 6.33 12.78 -2.84
N ASN A 93 6.96 13.14 -3.96
CA ASN A 93 7.14 14.54 -4.37
C ASN A 93 5.90 15.18 -5.03
N GLY A 94 4.81 14.44 -5.19
CA GLY A 94 3.56 14.88 -5.79
C GLY A 94 3.62 15.28 -7.26
N LYS A 95 4.64 14.83 -8.01
CA LYS A 95 4.83 15.21 -9.43
C LYS A 95 4.36 14.14 -10.41
N TYR A 96 4.27 12.90 -9.96
CA TYR A 96 3.94 11.74 -10.78
C TYR A 96 2.80 10.94 -10.16
N MET A 97 2.07 10.25 -10.99
CA MET A 97 1.14 9.20 -10.64
C MET A 97 1.62 7.92 -11.31
N ALA A 98 1.52 6.80 -10.62
CA ALA A 98 1.64 5.48 -11.20
C ALA A 98 0.32 4.72 -11.05
N ALA A 99 -0.09 4.01 -12.11
CA ALA A 99 -1.27 3.16 -12.08
C ALA A 99 -0.88 1.73 -12.45
N ALA A 100 -1.26 0.77 -11.62
CA ALA A 100 -1.12 -0.64 -11.92
C ALA A 100 -2.16 -1.05 -12.95
N ALA A 101 -1.70 -1.40 -14.14
CA ALA A 101 -2.53 -1.77 -15.27
C ALA A 101 -2.49 -3.28 -15.48
N MET A 102 -3.65 -3.87 -15.75
CA MET A 102 -3.79 -5.26 -16.16
C MET A 102 -4.27 -5.32 -17.60
N SER A 103 -3.64 -6.20 -18.38
CA SER A 103 -3.99 -6.51 -19.76
C SER A 103 -3.85 -8.01 -20.02
N GLN A 104 -4.22 -8.44 -21.22
CA GLN A 104 -4.05 -9.83 -21.64
C GLN A 104 -3.09 -9.86 -22.84
N ASP A 105 -2.12 -10.75 -22.75
CA ASP A 105 -1.19 -11.03 -23.83
C ASP A 105 -1.05 -12.53 -24.01
N GLY A 106 -1.21 -13.02 -25.24
CA GLY A 106 -1.12 -14.47 -25.55
C GLY A 106 -2.03 -15.38 -24.73
N GLY A 107 -3.17 -14.88 -24.20
CA GLY A 107 -4.09 -15.62 -23.36
C GLY A 107 -3.74 -15.57 -21.86
N SER A 108 -2.63 -14.96 -21.48
CA SER A 108 -2.21 -14.77 -20.08
C SER A 108 -2.45 -13.33 -19.60
N PHE A 109 -2.81 -13.17 -18.32
CA PHE A 109 -2.85 -11.83 -17.71
C PHE A 109 -1.43 -11.33 -17.46
N VAL A 110 -1.19 -10.09 -17.85
CA VAL A 110 0.08 -9.38 -17.62
C VAL A 110 -0.19 -8.07 -16.90
N SER A 111 0.66 -7.75 -15.94
CA SER A 111 0.60 -6.52 -15.17
C SER A 111 1.72 -5.58 -15.59
N SER A 112 1.43 -4.28 -15.60
CA SER A 112 2.44 -3.24 -15.78
C SER A 112 2.14 -2.03 -14.92
N LEU A 113 3.16 -1.24 -14.62
CA LEU A 113 3.01 0.04 -13.92
C LEU A 113 3.19 1.17 -14.91
N GLN A 114 2.10 1.88 -15.18
CA GLN A 114 2.08 3.03 -16.07
C GLN A 114 2.33 4.30 -15.27
N ILE A 115 3.36 5.07 -15.63
CA ILE A 115 3.76 6.29 -14.93
C ILE A 115 3.43 7.51 -15.79
N TYR A 116 2.77 8.48 -15.16
CA TYR A 116 2.36 9.74 -15.76
C TYR A 116 2.86 10.91 -14.91
N LYS A 117 3.20 12.03 -15.57
CA LYS A 117 3.46 13.28 -14.88
C LYS A 117 2.12 14.00 -14.69
N LEU A 118 1.82 14.49 -13.48
CA LEU A 118 0.55 15.15 -13.14
C LEU A 118 0.27 16.47 -13.92
N THR A 119 1.14 16.84 -14.83
CA THR A 119 0.98 18.00 -15.72
C THR A 119 0.86 17.60 -17.20
N SER A 120 0.72 16.32 -17.50
CA SER A 120 0.72 15.79 -18.89
C SER A 120 0.05 14.44 -18.95
N ASP A 121 -0.78 14.20 -19.97
CA ASP A 121 -1.41 12.90 -20.24
C ASP A 121 -0.49 11.94 -21.00
N ALA A 122 0.73 12.37 -21.34
CA ALA A 122 1.70 11.53 -22.01
C ALA A 122 2.25 10.47 -21.05
N LEU A 123 2.18 9.22 -21.48
CA LEU A 123 2.81 8.09 -20.79
C LEU A 123 4.32 8.31 -20.71
N ARG A 124 4.86 8.34 -19.50
CA ARG A 124 6.30 8.51 -19.27
C ARG A 124 7.03 7.18 -19.28
N ALA A 125 6.45 6.17 -18.69
CA ALA A 125 6.99 4.81 -18.64
C ALA A 125 5.85 3.78 -18.49
N ASP A 126 6.06 2.59 -19.05
CA ASP A 126 5.21 1.40 -18.88
C ASP A 126 6.14 0.25 -18.48
N ALA A 127 6.23 0.01 -17.19
CA ALA A 127 7.15 -0.96 -16.60
C ALA A 127 6.44 -2.30 -16.41
N ALA A 128 6.91 -3.36 -17.05
CA ALA A 128 6.38 -4.70 -16.83
C ALA A 128 6.62 -5.16 -15.40
N LEU A 129 5.61 -5.78 -14.78
CA LEU A 129 5.66 -6.30 -13.43
C LEU A 129 5.59 -7.83 -13.44
N THR A 130 6.22 -8.45 -12.44
CA THR A 130 6.11 -9.88 -12.18
C THR A 130 4.90 -10.15 -11.30
N GLY A 131 3.92 -10.90 -11.81
CA GLY A 131 2.71 -11.29 -11.06
C GLY A 131 1.55 -10.29 -11.13
N GLY A 132 0.47 -10.61 -10.42
CA GLY A 132 -0.73 -9.77 -10.27
C GLY A 132 -0.60 -8.81 -9.09
N VAL A 133 -0.93 -7.54 -9.29
CA VAL A 133 -0.81 -6.50 -8.25
C VAL A 133 -1.96 -6.59 -7.26
N TYR A 134 -1.65 -6.63 -5.96
CA TYR A 134 -2.61 -6.59 -4.85
C TYR A 134 -2.70 -5.21 -4.22
N GLU A 135 -1.55 -4.57 -4.02
CA GLU A 135 -1.41 -3.31 -3.30
C GLU A 135 -0.32 -2.46 -3.94
N MET A 136 -0.41 -1.16 -3.79
CA MET A 136 0.59 -0.24 -4.29
C MET A 136 0.75 0.94 -3.34
N GLY A 137 1.98 1.42 -3.21
CA GLY A 137 2.31 2.61 -2.43
C GLY A 137 3.63 3.21 -2.89
N THR A 138 4.27 3.98 -2.01
CA THR A 138 5.60 4.54 -2.27
C THR A 138 6.57 4.19 -1.16
N VAL A 139 7.82 3.94 -1.52
CA VAL A 139 8.92 3.65 -0.60
C VAL A 139 10.16 4.37 -1.10
N ASN A 140 10.70 5.28 -0.31
CA ASN A 140 11.97 6.00 -0.59
C ASN A 140 12.06 6.55 -2.02
N GLY A 141 11.01 7.22 -2.49
CA GLY A 141 10.93 7.87 -3.79
C GLY A 141 10.61 6.95 -4.97
N ALA A 142 10.49 5.63 -4.79
CA ALA A 142 10.03 4.69 -5.78
C ALA A 142 8.57 4.31 -5.53
N PHE A 143 7.83 3.99 -6.58
CA PHE A 143 6.56 3.26 -6.44
C PHE A 143 6.86 1.81 -6.08
N CYS A 144 6.11 1.26 -5.16
CA CYS A 144 6.19 -0.14 -4.76
C CYS A 144 4.89 -0.84 -5.10
N ALA A 145 4.94 -1.81 -6.00
CA ALA A 145 3.82 -2.70 -6.29
C ALA A 145 4.04 -4.04 -5.59
N VAL A 146 3.08 -4.42 -4.77
CA VAL A 146 3.03 -5.72 -4.09
C VAL A 146 2.27 -6.68 -4.98
N THR A 147 2.92 -7.75 -5.41
CA THR A 147 2.29 -8.76 -6.28
C THR A 147 2.21 -10.11 -5.58
N ASP A 148 1.58 -11.09 -6.22
CA ASP A 148 1.56 -12.48 -5.75
C ASP A 148 2.92 -13.20 -5.87
N LYS A 149 3.91 -12.58 -6.51
CA LYS A 149 5.23 -13.18 -6.78
C LYS A 149 6.39 -12.39 -6.20
N ALA A 150 6.24 -11.07 -6.07
CA ALA A 150 7.37 -10.19 -5.77
C ALA A 150 6.93 -8.83 -5.21
N LEU A 151 7.87 -8.12 -4.55
CA LEU A 151 7.83 -6.67 -4.46
C LEU A 151 8.52 -6.07 -5.69
N CYS A 152 7.84 -5.19 -6.40
CA CYS A 152 8.39 -4.48 -7.55
C CYS A 152 8.55 -3.00 -7.22
N PHE A 153 9.78 -2.51 -7.14
CA PHE A 153 10.09 -1.10 -6.95
C PHE A 153 10.35 -0.45 -8.30
N VAL A 154 9.55 0.55 -8.64
CA VAL A 154 9.59 1.21 -9.94
C VAL A 154 9.92 2.68 -9.76
N LYS A 155 11.02 3.13 -10.35
CA LYS A 155 11.39 4.54 -10.37
C LYS A 155 10.55 5.33 -11.37
N ASN A 156 10.55 6.66 -11.23
CA ASN A 156 9.79 7.55 -12.12
C ASN A 156 10.21 7.48 -13.60
N ASP A 157 11.35 6.88 -13.93
CA ASP A 157 11.82 6.64 -15.30
C ASP A 157 11.43 5.27 -15.85
N GLY A 158 10.76 4.43 -15.05
CA GLY A 158 10.35 3.07 -15.40
C GLY A 158 11.37 1.99 -15.05
N THR A 159 12.50 2.33 -14.44
CA THR A 159 13.47 1.33 -13.97
C THR A 159 12.85 0.48 -12.87
N VAL A 160 12.87 -0.85 -13.02
CA VAL A 160 12.30 -1.82 -12.08
C VAL A 160 13.41 -2.53 -11.32
N SER A 161 13.25 -2.63 -10.00
CA SER A 161 14.01 -3.52 -9.12
C SER A 161 13.02 -4.45 -8.42
N THR A 162 13.37 -5.72 -8.26
CA THR A 162 12.42 -6.75 -7.80
C THR A 162 13.02 -7.57 -6.67
N TYR A 163 12.24 -7.76 -5.60
CA TYR A 163 12.48 -8.77 -4.59
C TYR A 163 11.51 -9.95 -4.82
N ASP A 164 12.04 -11.05 -5.33
CA ASP A 164 11.29 -12.27 -5.64
C ASP A 164 11.02 -13.07 -4.37
N TYR A 165 9.79 -13.56 -4.18
CA TYR A 165 9.40 -14.36 -2.99
C TYR A 165 9.92 -15.80 -3.03
N ARG A 166 10.57 -16.20 -4.12
CA ARG A 166 11.22 -17.52 -4.28
C ARG A 166 10.28 -18.71 -4.00
N GLY A 167 9.04 -18.56 -4.42
CA GLY A 167 8.00 -19.57 -4.23
C GLY A 167 7.28 -19.48 -2.88
N GLY A 168 7.62 -18.54 -2.02
CA GLY A 168 6.84 -18.20 -0.83
C GLY A 168 5.51 -17.54 -1.20
N SER A 169 4.50 -17.71 -0.38
CA SER A 169 3.21 -17.04 -0.52
C SER A 169 3.16 -15.80 0.36
N LEU A 170 2.77 -14.66 -0.21
CA LEU A 170 2.61 -13.43 0.56
C LEU A 170 1.44 -13.56 1.55
N SER A 171 1.71 -13.39 2.83
CA SER A 171 0.72 -13.36 3.91
C SER A 171 0.35 -11.93 4.30
N ARG A 172 1.36 -11.07 4.47
CA ARG A 172 1.20 -9.66 4.85
C ARG A 172 2.29 -8.80 4.20
N CYS A 173 2.02 -7.50 4.07
CA CYS A 173 3.02 -6.52 3.69
C CYS A 173 2.84 -5.21 4.48
N GLY A 174 3.88 -4.39 4.51
CA GLY A 174 3.87 -3.06 5.09
C GLY A 174 4.72 -2.11 4.25
N LEU A 175 4.09 -1.10 3.64
CA LEU A 175 4.73 -0.16 2.71
C LEU A 175 5.07 1.20 3.32
N GLY A 176 4.52 1.56 4.48
CA GLY A 176 4.68 2.88 5.12
C GLY A 176 6.07 3.16 5.71
N GLY A 177 7.03 2.23 5.58
CA GLY A 177 8.41 2.43 6.01
C GLY A 177 9.13 3.43 5.10
N GLY A 178 9.71 4.51 5.67
CA GLY A 178 10.32 5.60 4.89
C GLY A 178 11.46 5.18 3.96
N LYS A 179 12.11 4.02 4.19
CA LYS A 179 13.23 3.54 3.38
C LYS A 179 13.21 2.03 3.12
N PHE A 180 12.14 1.36 3.48
CA PHE A 180 12.01 -0.09 3.31
C PHE A 180 10.54 -0.48 3.15
N ALA A 181 10.31 -1.61 2.53
CA ALA A 181 9.06 -2.35 2.62
C ALA A 181 9.28 -3.60 3.47
N ALA A 182 8.23 -4.10 4.11
CA ALA A 182 8.27 -5.35 4.85
C ALA A 182 7.30 -6.36 4.22
N VAL A 183 7.70 -7.64 4.19
CA VAL A 183 6.86 -8.75 3.76
C VAL A 183 6.92 -9.90 4.75
N LEU A 184 5.78 -10.53 4.93
CA LEU A 184 5.64 -11.78 5.65
C LEU A 184 5.29 -12.86 4.63
N LEU A 185 6.18 -13.82 4.45
CA LEU A 185 6.06 -14.89 3.47
C LEU A 185 5.86 -16.23 4.19
N GLU A 186 4.86 -16.99 3.75
CA GLU A 186 4.65 -18.37 4.18
C GLU A 186 5.32 -19.31 3.19
N ASN A 187 6.14 -20.23 3.70
CA ASN A 187 6.81 -21.23 2.88
C ASN A 187 6.35 -22.64 3.25
N TYR A 188 5.35 -23.12 2.55
CA TYR A 188 4.76 -24.45 2.78
C TYR A 188 5.72 -25.62 2.49
N SER A 189 6.73 -25.40 1.63
CA SER A 189 7.72 -26.44 1.27
C SER A 189 8.80 -26.63 2.34
N SER A 190 9.00 -25.68 3.24
CA SER A 190 10.04 -25.70 4.30
C SER A 190 9.48 -26.01 5.69
N GLY A 191 8.39 -26.78 5.77
CA GLY A 191 7.78 -27.15 7.07
C GLY A 191 6.90 -26.05 7.68
N GLY A 192 6.40 -25.11 6.87
CA GLY A 192 5.45 -24.08 7.32
C GLY A 192 6.08 -22.90 8.07
N LEU A 193 7.39 -22.71 7.97
CA LEU A 193 8.05 -21.55 8.58
C LEU A 193 7.66 -20.27 7.87
N THR A 194 7.25 -19.29 8.65
CA THR A 194 6.94 -17.94 8.17
C THR A 194 8.21 -17.09 8.18
N HIS A 195 8.45 -16.38 7.10
CA HIS A 195 9.64 -15.56 6.88
C HIS A 195 9.25 -14.08 6.84
N LEU A 196 9.67 -13.31 7.82
CA LEU A 196 9.55 -11.86 7.84
C LEU A 196 10.82 -11.25 7.27
N ALA A 197 10.70 -10.42 6.24
CA ALA A 197 11.83 -9.72 5.63
C ALA A 197 11.54 -8.24 5.47
N THR A 198 12.60 -7.43 5.62
CA THR A 198 12.63 -6.02 5.21
C THR A 198 13.46 -5.88 3.96
N VAL A 199 12.97 -5.07 3.01
CA VAL A 199 13.53 -4.97 1.64
C VAL A 199 13.74 -3.50 1.28
N ASN A 200 14.89 -3.18 0.66
CA ASN A 200 15.18 -1.84 0.14
C ASN A 200 14.65 -1.65 -1.29
N THR A 201 14.70 -0.44 -1.80
CA THR A 201 14.22 -0.11 -3.16
C THR A 201 15.12 -0.62 -4.30
N ALA A 202 16.26 -1.24 -3.99
CA ALA A 202 17.05 -1.99 -4.97
C ALA A 202 16.56 -3.44 -5.12
N GLY A 203 15.55 -3.86 -4.34
CA GLY A 203 15.07 -5.24 -4.30
C GLY A 203 15.95 -6.17 -3.47
N GLU A 204 16.77 -5.62 -2.57
CA GLU A 204 17.67 -6.38 -1.72
C GLU A 204 17.09 -6.52 -0.32
N GLU A 205 17.21 -7.71 0.26
CA GLU A 205 16.85 -7.98 1.64
C GLU A 205 17.81 -7.23 2.58
N ILE A 206 17.26 -6.40 3.48
CA ILE A 206 18.03 -5.70 4.51
C ILE A 206 18.26 -6.64 5.69
N ALA A 207 17.20 -7.29 6.13
CA ALA A 207 17.22 -8.25 7.24
C ALA A 207 16.04 -9.21 7.12
N SER A 208 16.17 -10.37 7.76
CA SER A 208 15.10 -11.35 7.85
C SER A 208 15.08 -12.11 9.17
N LEU A 209 13.88 -12.59 9.54
CA LEU A 209 13.60 -13.41 10.71
C LEU A 209 12.70 -14.59 10.34
N SER A 210 12.99 -15.76 10.90
CA SER A 210 12.03 -16.85 10.95
C SER A 210 11.04 -16.58 12.08
N VAL A 211 9.74 -16.60 11.77
CA VAL A 211 8.65 -16.33 12.71
C VAL A 211 7.88 -17.62 12.95
N GLU A 212 7.86 -18.08 14.22
CA GLU A 212 7.16 -19.30 14.63
C GLU A 212 5.73 -19.02 15.12
N ASN A 213 5.50 -17.79 15.63
CA ASN A 213 4.20 -17.39 16.14
C ASN A 213 3.31 -16.82 15.02
N GLU A 214 2.01 -17.02 15.15
CA GLU A 214 1.03 -16.42 14.25
C GLU A 214 1.11 -14.89 14.28
N VAL A 215 1.30 -14.28 13.10
CA VAL A 215 1.25 -12.83 12.90
C VAL A 215 -0.15 -12.44 12.45
N LEU A 216 -0.83 -11.66 13.29
CA LEU A 216 -2.18 -11.18 13.00
C LEU A 216 -2.17 -10.01 12.04
N ASP A 217 -1.20 -9.09 12.20
CA ASP A 217 -1.10 -7.89 11.38
C ASP A 217 0.32 -7.33 11.37
N LEU A 218 0.60 -6.49 10.36
CA LEU A 218 1.91 -5.89 10.14
C LEU A 218 1.72 -4.47 9.60
N SER A 219 2.42 -3.51 10.21
CA SER A 219 2.35 -2.11 9.78
C SER A 219 3.71 -1.44 9.89
N ALA A 220 4.11 -0.72 8.85
CA ALA A 220 5.36 0.02 8.82
C ALA A 220 5.10 1.53 8.76
N ALA A 221 5.90 2.32 9.49
CA ALA A 221 5.90 3.78 9.39
C ALA A 221 7.27 4.35 9.76
N GLY A 222 7.78 5.27 8.94
CA GLY A 222 9.07 5.89 9.18
C GLY A 222 10.21 4.86 9.21
N ARG A 223 10.82 4.66 10.38
CA ARG A 223 11.89 3.67 10.60
C ARG A 223 11.43 2.41 11.32
N TYR A 224 10.15 2.33 11.66
CA TYR A 224 9.60 1.30 12.52
C TYR A 224 8.70 0.32 11.76
N LEU A 225 8.71 -0.90 12.23
CA LEU A 225 7.86 -1.99 11.79
C LEU A 225 7.17 -2.59 13.02
N ALA A 226 5.85 -2.46 13.09
CA ALA A 226 5.03 -3.12 14.09
C ALA A 226 4.59 -4.49 13.59
N VAL A 227 4.83 -5.52 14.37
CA VAL A 227 4.37 -6.89 14.13
C VAL A 227 3.45 -7.28 15.27
N LEU A 228 2.17 -7.45 14.98
CA LEU A 228 1.16 -7.86 15.94
C LEU A 228 1.04 -9.38 15.94
N TYR A 229 1.43 -10.00 17.01
CA TYR A 229 1.20 -11.42 17.28
C TYR A 229 -0.13 -11.62 18.04
N SER A 230 -0.53 -12.85 18.26
CA SER A 230 -1.77 -13.18 18.96
C SER A 230 -1.83 -12.69 20.41
N ASN A 231 -0.67 -12.54 21.09
CA ASN A 231 -0.55 -12.17 22.48
C ASN A 231 0.34 -10.95 22.74
N LYS A 232 1.13 -10.52 21.77
CA LYS A 232 2.06 -9.39 21.93
C LYS A 232 2.20 -8.55 20.68
N LEU A 233 2.61 -7.30 20.87
CA LEU A 233 3.10 -6.40 19.82
C LEU A 233 4.61 -6.29 19.95
N VAL A 234 5.33 -6.45 18.86
CA VAL A 234 6.76 -6.16 18.79
C VAL A 234 7.01 -5.07 17.79
N ILE A 235 7.74 -4.05 18.18
CA ILE A 235 8.18 -2.97 17.29
C ILE A 235 9.65 -3.21 16.96
N TYR A 236 9.94 -3.34 15.67
CA TYR A 236 11.29 -3.52 15.13
C TYR A 236 11.75 -2.25 14.41
N ASP A 237 13.06 -2.11 14.27
CA ASP A 237 13.65 -1.25 13.25
C ASP A 237 13.74 -1.97 11.89
N ARG A 238 14.24 -1.27 10.87
CA ARG A 238 14.42 -1.85 9.53
C ARG A 238 15.40 -3.03 9.45
N ASN A 239 16.28 -3.18 10.45
CA ASN A 239 17.22 -4.31 10.54
C ASN A 239 16.65 -5.47 11.35
N LEU A 240 15.34 -5.41 11.66
CA LEU A 240 14.61 -6.35 12.50
C LEU A 240 15.20 -6.49 13.92
N GLN A 241 15.80 -5.41 14.43
CA GLN A 241 16.19 -5.31 15.82
C GLN A 241 14.98 -4.83 16.63
N GLU A 242 14.70 -5.52 17.74
CA GLU A 242 13.59 -5.17 18.63
C GLU A 242 13.83 -3.82 19.30
N CYS A 243 12.91 -2.88 19.07
CA CYS A 243 12.90 -1.56 19.70
C CYS A 243 12.03 -1.57 20.96
N SER A 244 10.90 -2.28 20.93
CA SER A 244 9.94 -2.35 22.04
C SER A 244 9.04 -3.57 21.92
N VAL A 245 8.57 -4.05 23.06
CA VAL A 245 7.60 -5.15 23.17
C VAL A 245 6.49 -4.73 24.14
N LEU A 246 5.25 -4.98 23.74
CA LEU A 246 4.07 -4.85 24.58
C LEU A 246 3.38 -6.20 24.67
N GLU A 247 3.33 -6.77 25.86
CA GLU A 247 2.64 -8.03 26.15
C GLU A 247 1.13 -7.79 26.38
N ASP A 248 0.37 -8.86 26.43
CA ASP A 248 -1.06 -8.87 26.76
C ASP A 248 -1.98 -8.06 25.83
N VAL A 249 -1.72 -8.09 24.53
CA VAL A 249 -2.52 -7.40 23.49
C VAL A 249 -3.58 -8.31 22.84
N SER A 250 -4.00 -9.36 23.51
CA SER A 250 -4.86 -10.42 22.94
C SER A 250 -6.20 -9.95 22.36
N SER A 251 -6.68 -8.76 22.71
CA SER A 251 -7.88 -8.13 22.15
C SER A 251 -7.64 -7.43 20.80
N ALA A 252 -6.39 -7.11 20.47
CA ALA A 252 -6.04 -6.45 19.21
C ALA A 252 -6.12 -7.42 18.02
N ARG A 253 -6.52 -6.90 16.88
CA ARG A 253 -6.61 -7.62 15.59
C ARG A 253 -5.88 -6.90 14.47
N ARG A 254 -5.68 -5.59 14.63
CA ARG A 254 -4.99 -4.71 13.70
C ARG A 254 -4.02 -3.82 14.44
N VAL A 255 -2.93 -3.46 13.78
CA VAL A 255 -1.98 -2.46 14.26
C VAL A 255 -1.73 -1.42 13.18
N LEU A 256 -1.69 -0.15 13.58
CA LEU A 256 -1.25 0.95 12.73
C LEU A 256 -0.03 1.59 13.38
N MET A 257 1.13 1.41 12.78
CA MET A 257 2.38 2.03 13.20
C MET A 257 2.41 3.51 12.84
N ARG A 258 3.00 4.34 13.68
CA ARG A 258 3.23 5.75 13.41
C ARG A 258 4.73 6.06 13.35
N SER A 259 5.09 7.09 12.62
CA SER A 259 6.49 7.47 12.42
C SER A 259 7.22 7.95 13.69
N ASP A 260 6.46 8.34 14.73
CA ASP A 260 6.98 8.72 16.04
C ASP A 260 7.31 7.53 16.96
N GLY A 261 7.06 6.31 16.52
CA GLY A 261 7.27 5.09 17.31
C GLY A 261 6.03 4.62 18.08
N SER A 262 4.97 5.42 18.13
CA SER A 262 3.69 5.00 18.72
C SER A 262 2.91 4.10 17.77
N ALA A 263 1.97 3.32 18.28
CA ALA A 263 1.12 2.46 17.47
C ALA A 263 -0.34 2.51 17.95
N VAL A 264 -1.27 2.46 17.02
CA VAL A 264 -2.68 2.26 17.34
C VAL A 264 -2.99 0.78 17.21
N LEU A 265 -3.52 0.20 18.27
CA LEU A 265 -4.02 -1.17 18.33
C LEU A 265 -5.54 -1.13 18.23
N ALA A 266 -6.09 -1.81 17.23
CA ALA A 266 -7.53 -1.89 17.05
C ALA A 266 -8.03 -3.33 17.25
N GLY A 267 -9.00 -3.48 18.12
CA GLY A 267 -9.75 -4.70 18.35
C GLY A 267 -11.18 -4.60 17.80
N THR A 268 -12.03 -5.55 18.16
CA THR A 268 -13.41 -5.60 17.69
C THR A 268 -14.26 -4.43 18.21
N ASN A 269 -14.02 -3.99 19.45
CA ASN A 269 -14.88 -3.02 20.14
C ASN A 269 -14.14 -1.78 20.64
N ALA A 270 -12.82 -1.74 20.53
CA ALA A 270 -12.02 -0.65 21.05
C ALA A 270 -10.74 -0.47 20.25
N ALA A 271 -10.21 0.75 20.26
CA ALA A 271 -8.87 1.06 19.82
C ALA A 271 -8.09 1.70 20.99
N SER A 272 -6.81 1.38 21.11
CA SER A 272 -5.91 1.93 22.11
C SER A 272 -4.63 2.46 21.45
N LEU A 273 -4.06 3.48 22.04
CA LEU A 273 -2.79 4.04 21.61
C LEU A 273 -1.68 3.50 22.51
N TYR A 274 -0.71 2.84 21.88
CA TYR A 274 0.55 2.49 22.50
C TYR A 274 1.53 3.65 22.34
N LEU A 275 2.15 4.08 23.43
CA LEU A 275 3.24 5.05 23.47
C LEU A 275 4.49 4.30 23.96
N PRO A 276 5.60 4.31 23.19
CA PRO A 276 6.84 3.61 23.57
C PRO A 276 7.53 4.22 24.77
#